data_9178f6918f4b0d299203105558c01643
#
_entry.id   9178f6918f4b0d299203105558c01643
#
_cell.length_a   1.000
_cell.length_b   1.000
_cell.length_c   1.000
_cell.angle_alpha   90.00
_cell.angle_beta   90.00
_cell.angle_gamma   90.00
#
_symmetry.space_group_name_H-M   'P 1'
#
loop_
_entity.id
_entity.type
_entity.pdbx_description
1 polymer ?
#
loop_
_entity_poly.entity_id
_entity_poly.type
_entity_poly.pdbx_seq_one_letter_code
_entity_poly.pdbx_strand_id
1 'polypeptide(L)'
;GEYDYRPNRGAVTGETLPWYSEDNQHWRPIETSEYHADTPLLRIRLRPRANKIWIAHVPPYANQKLQRLLDEFKRHPDLRQQIVGRTVQGRAMLLLTITAESEPVTHKKVIWLMFRQHSWEAGSSWACEGALRFLLSADPVAVQMRRTAVFKIFPLCDPDGVARGGVRFNAHGFDLNRNWDAVDETKMPEIAAQRKAILDWVDAGRRVDMFVSLHNTETAEYLEGPPDADGRYSALTQRLFKLLSESQTFAPTGPPRTAEASTTPGRPGRMTVIQGLYKDRRLRAFLIEQRITVHPKLGRQPTPEDRLQFGADLARTMWKTVTQ
;
A
#
# COMPACT_ATOMS: atom_id res chain seq x y z
N GLY A 1 -14.98 -11.28 -14.55
CA GLY A 1 -14.68 -10.02 -13.87
C GLY A 1 -13.23 -9.63 -14.05
N GLU A 2 -12.86 -8.43 -13.65
CA GLU A 2 -11.48 -7.91 -13.72
C GLU A 2 -10.43 -8.81 -13.05
N TYR A 3 -10.87 -9.75 -12.23
CA TYR A 3 -10.03 -10.59 -11.38
C TYR A 3 -9.94 -12.04 -11.85
N ASP A 4 -10.75 -12.42 -12.80
CA ASP A 4 -10.93 -13.83 -13.16
C ASP A 4 -10.06 -14.21 -14.34
N TYR A 5 -8.78 -14.39 -14.11
CA TYR A 5 -7.90 -15.06 -15.06
C TYR A 5 -7.59 -16.53 -14.68
N ARG A 6 -8.28 -17.08 -13.69
CA ARG A 6 -8.26 -18.50 -13.36
C ARG A 6 -9.68 -19.02 -13.21
N PRO A 7 -10.03 -20.10 -13.87
CA PRO A 7 -11.34 -20.72 -13.66
C PRO A 7 -11.58 -20.99 -12.17
N ASN A 8 -12.75 -20.62 -11.67
CA ASN A 8 -13.24 -20.91 -10.31
C ASN A 8 -12.49 -20.23 -9.15
N ARG A 9 -11.80 -19.10 -9.37
CA ARG A 9 -11.22 -18.31 -8.29
C ARG A 9 -11.66 -16.85 -8.36
N GLY A 10 -12.72 -16.53 -7.64
CA GLY A 10 -13.14 -15.16 -7.37
C GLY A 10 -12.44 -14.57 -6.14
N ALA A 11 -12.51 -13.25 -5.96
CA ALA A 11 -12.02 -12.55 -4.76
C ALA A 11 -12.87 -12.86 -3.51
N VAL A 12 -14.08 -13.41 -3.69
CA VAL A 12 -14.97 -13.81 -2.61
C VAL A 12 -14.87 -15.32 -2.41
N THR A 13 -14.50 -15.72 -1.21
CA THR A 13 -14.37 -17.13 -0.80
C THR A 13 -15.03 -17.32 0.57
N GLY A 14 -15.08 -18.55 1.07
CA GLY A 14 -15.55 -18.83 2.43
C GLY A 14 -14.74 -18.15 3.55
N GLU A 15 -13.52 -17.70 3.24
CA GLU A 15 -12.63 -17.02 4.18
C GLU A 15 -12.68 -15.49 4.07
N THR A 16 -13.31 -14.93 3.03
CA THR A 16 -13.42 -13.49 2.80
C THR A 16 -14.82 -13.01 3.15
N LEU A 17 -15.13 -12.98 4.45
CA LEU A 17 -16.42 -12.50 4.94
C LEU A 17 -16.61 -11.03 4.57
N PRO A 18 -17.76 -10.66 3.99
CA PRO A 18 -18.05 -9.28 3.65
C PRO A 18 -18.30 -8.41 4.88
N TRP A 19 -18.21 -7.13 4.69
CA TRP A 19 -18.44 -6.11 5.70
C TRP A 19 -19.74 -5.37 5.42
N TYR A 20 -20.40 -4.87 6.48
CA TYR A 20 -21.54 -3.99 6.33
C TYR A 20 -21.44 -2.77 7.24
N SER A 21 -22.18 -1.73 6.85
CA SER A 21 -22.32 -0.50 7.61
C SER A 21 -23.76 0.03 7.49
N GLU A 22 -24.24 0.69 8.55
CA GLU A 22 -25.54 1.37 8.59
C GLU A 22 -25.42 2.89 8.45
N ASP A 23 -24.19 3.42 8.49
CA ASP A 23 -23.88 4.86 8.41
C ASP A 23 -22.78 5.21 7.39
N ASN A 24 -22.25 4.21 6.69
CA ASN A 24 -21.12 4.32 5.77
C ASN A 24 -19.80 4.83 6.42
N GLN A 25 -19.71 4.75 7.74
CA GLN A 25 -18.54 5.18 8.50
C GLN A 25 -18.00 4.04 9.37
N HIS A 26 -18.87 3.39 10.13
CA HIS A 26 -18.53 2.28 11.00
C HIS A 26 -18.81 0.96 10.29
N TRP A 27 -17.77 0.20 10.03
CA TRP A 27 -17.83 -1.06 9.30
C TRP A 27 -17.57 -2.24 10.23
N ARG A 28 -18.37 -3.29 10.09
CA ARG A 28 -18.25 -4.54 10.85
C ARG A 28 -18.41 -5.73 9.91
N PRO A 29 -17.72 -6.86 10.22
CA PRO A 29 -17.87 -8.07 9.42
C PRO A 29 -19.29 -8.61 9.52
N ILE A 30 -19.75 -9.26 8.47
CA ILE A 30 -21.02 -9.98 8.46
C ILE A 30 -20.78 -11.37 9.05
N GLU A 31 -21.28 -11.61 10.26
CA GLU A 31 -21.05 -12.84 11.01
C GLU A 31 -21.76 -14.05 10.39
N THR A 32 -22.93 -13.83 9.79
CA THR A 32 -23.73 -14.89 9.19
C THR A 32 -23.65 -14.84 7.69
N SER A 33 -22.64 -15.49 7.14
CA SER A 33 -22.50 -15.68 5.69
C SER A 33 -22.12 -17.13 5.37
N GLU A 34 -22.55 -17.60 4.22
CA GLU A 34 -22.37 -18.94 3.75
C GLU A 34 -21.92 -18.89 2.28
N TYR A 35 -20.76 -19.46 1.98
CA TYR A 35 -20.22 -19.50 0.63
C TYR A 35 -20.34 -20.91 0.06
N HIS A 36 -21.00 -21.04 -1.10
CA HIS A 36 -21.15 -22.28 -1.83
C HIS A 36 -20.18 -22.29 -3.03
N ALA A 37 -19.07 -23.02 -2.90
CA ALA A 37 -18.01 -23.02 -3.91
C ALA A 37 -18.43 -23.64 -5.25
N ASP A 38 -19.29 -24.63 -5.22
CA ASP A 38 -19.76 -25.35 -6.42
C ASP A 38 -20.65 -24.49 -7.33
N THR A 39 -21.33 -23.50 -6.75
CA THR A 39 -22.24 -22.59 -7.46
C THR A 39 -21.89 -21.14 -7.28
N PRO A 40 -20.64 -20.74 -7.10
CA PRO A 40 -20.08 -19.47 -6.59
C PRO A 40 -21.15 -18.51 -5.99
N LEU A 41 -21.81 -18.95 -4.92
CA LEU A 41 -22.89 -18.22 -4.29
C LEU A 41 -22.50 -17.84 -2.86
N LEU A 42 -22.53 -16.53 -2.55
CA LEU A 42 -22.45 -16.02 -1.19
C LEU A 42 -23.83 -15.68 -0.67
N ARG A 43 -24.28 -16.38 0.38
CA ARG A 43 -25.54 -16.10 1.07
C ARG A 43 -25.26 -15.33 2.35
N ILE A 44 -25.88 -14.16 2.49
CA ILE A 44 -25.72 -13.26 3.62
C ILE A 44 -27.06 -13.13 4.34
N ARG A 45 -27.04 -13.20 5.68
CA ARG A 45 -28.22 -12.93 6.52
C ARG A 45 -27.93 -11.74 7.43
N LEU A 46 -28.75 -10.70 7.30
CA LEU A 46 -28.64 -9.46 8.09
C LEU A 46 -30.00 -9.10 8.70
N ARG A 47 -29.95 -8.47 9.86
CA ARG A 47 -31.09 -7.79 10.48
C ARG A 47 -30.72 -6.32 10.70
N PRO A 48 -30.82 -5.49 9.65
CA PRO A 48 -30.46 -4.08 9.74
C PRO A 48 -31.44 -3.33 10.66
N ARG A 49 -30.93 -2.34 11.37
CA ARG A 49 -31.73 -1.40 12.18
C ARG A 49 -32.01 -0.09 11.44
N ALA A 50 -31.27 0.16 10.36
CA ALA A 50 -31.39 1.34 9.51
C ALA A 50 -32.13 1.02 8.21
N ASN A 51 -32.80 2.03 7.63
CA ASN A 51 -33.51 1.90 6.34
C ASN A 51 -32.52 1.81 5.15
N LYS A 52 -31.24 2.07 5.37
CA LYS A 52 -30.19 1.99 4.35
C LYS A 52 -28.97 1.32 4.95
N ILE A 53 -28.40 0.41 4.20
CA ILE A 53 -27.16 -0.27 4.55
C ILE A 53 -26.20 -0.24 3.37
N TRP A 54 -24.92 -0.40 3.69
CA TRP A 54 -23.86 -0.59 2.72
C TRP A 54 -23.18 -1.94 2.97
N ILE A 55 -22.87 -2.64 1.91
CA ILE A 55 -22.13 -3.92 1.94
C ILE A 55 -20.89 -3.74 1.09
N ALA A 56 -19.76 -4.23 1.58
CA ALA A 56 -18.47 -4.16 0.89
C ALA A 56 -17.64 -5.42 1.14
N HIS A 57 -16.76 -5.75 0.18
CA HIS A 57 -15.81 -6.84 0.32
C HIS A 57 -14.80 -6.58 1.45
N VAL A 58 -14.31 -5.35 1.52
CA VAL A 58 -13.43 -4.83 2.60
C VAL A 58 -13.92 -3.44 3.01
N PRO A 59 -13.63 -2.96 4.23
CA PRO A 59 -14.00 -1.61 4.65
C PRO A 59 -13.46 -0.57 3.66
N PRO A 60 -14.32 0.19 2.97
CA PRO A 60 -13.90 1.09 1.89
C PRO A 60 -13.05 2.25 2.39
N TYR A 61 -12.14 2.70 1.53
CA TYR A 61 -11.40 3.94 1.69
C TYR A 61 -11.48 4.74 0.38
N ALA A 62 -12.35 5.74 0.35
CA ALA A 62 -12.61 6.55 -0.84
C ALA A 62 -11.67 7.77 -0.93
N ASN A 63 -11.56 8.37 -2.14
CA ASN A 63 -10.76 9.58 -2.38
C ASN A 63 -11.10 10.73 -1.42
N GLN A 64 -12.40 10.92 -1.11
CA GLN A 64 -12.85 11.97 -0.19
C GLN A 64 -12.34 11.77 1.25
N LYS A 65 -12.09 10.51 1.66
CA LYS A 65 -11.54 10.24 2.99
C LYS A 65 -10.07 10.67 3.05
N LEU A 66 -9.28 10.38 2.02
CA LEU A 66 -7.91 10.88 1.90
C LEU A 66 -7.89 12.41 1.87
N GLN A 67 -8.77 13.04 1.09
CA GLN A 67 -8.84 14.50 1.02
C GLN A 67 -9.10 15.13 2.39
N ARG A 68 -10.08 14.62 3.14
CA ARG A 68 -10.38 15.10 4.51
C ARG A 68 -9.17 14.94 5.44
N LEU A 69 -8.46 13.81 5.38
CA LEU A 69 -7.25 13.59 6.15
C LEU A 69 -6.16 14.63 5.82
N LEU A 70 -5.95 14.91 4.54
CA LEU A 70 -4.96 15.88 4.10
C LEU A 70 -5.35 17.32 4.47
N ASP A 71 -6.65 17.63 4.46
CA ASP A 71 -7.18 18.94 4.92
C ASP A 71 -6.99 19.13 6.42
N GLU A 72 -7.11 18.06 7.22
CA GLU A 72 -6.84 18.07 8.66
C GLU A 72 -5.38 18.50 8.94
N PHE A 73 -4.43 18.00 8.14
CA PHE A 73 -3.00 18.26 8.31
C PHE A 73 -2.42 19.37 7.42
N LYS A 74 -3.23 20.06 6.61
CA LYS A 74 -2.74 21.03 5.60
C LYS A 74 -1.84 22.17 6.15
N ARG A 75 -1.95 22.48 7.45
CA ARG A 75 -1.15 23.51 8.12
C ARG A 75 0.02 22.93 8.93
N HIS A 76 0.22 21.60 8.91
CA HIS A 76 1.32 21.01 9.66
C HIS A 76 2.67 21.44 9.05
N PRO A 77 3.61 22.02 9.84
CA PRO A 77 4.84 22.62 9.32
C PRO A 77 5.75 21.62 8.61
N ASP A 78 5.73 20.36 9.04
CA ASP A 78 6.58 19.30 8.51
C ASP A 78 5.96 18.57 7.30
N LEU A 79 4.76 18.96 6.85
CA LEU A 79 4.10 18.34 5.69
C LEU A 79 4.19 19.24 4.45
N ARG A 80 4.66 18.67 3.34
CA ARG A 80 4.58 19.28 2.01
C ARG A 80 3.79 18.35 1.10
N GLN A 81 2.89 18.92 0.30
CA GLN A 81 2.09 18.20 -0.69
C GLN A 81 2.48 18.70 -2.09
N GLN A 82 2.71 17.77 -3.00
CA GLN A 82 3.06 18.05 -4.39
C GLN A 82 2.19 17.22 -5.32
N ILE A 83 1.65 17.83 -6.37
CA ILE A 83 1.05 17.12 -7.50
C ILE A 83 2.19 16.73 -8.44
N VAL A 84 2.40 15.42 -8.62
CA VAL A 84 3.46 14.89 -9.49
C VAL A 84 2.95 14.53 -10.88
N GLY A 85 1.64 14.48 -11.06
CA GLY A 85 0.99 14.17 -12.33
C GLY A 85 -0.52 14.12 -12.21
N ARG A 86 -1.16 13.65 -13.28
CA ARG A 86 -2.59 13.40 -13.32
C ARG A 86 -2.86 12.01 -13.88
N THR A 87 -3.93 11.40 -13.41
CA THR A 87 -4.40 10.10 -13.90
C THR A 87 -5.03 10.23 -15.28
N VAL A 88 -5.40 9.10 -15.88
CA VAL A 88 -6.17 9.03 -17.13
C VAL A 88 -7.41 9.94 -17.10
N GLN A 89 -8.14 9.98 -15.97
CA GLN A 89 -9.35 10.81 -15.82
C GLN A 89 -9.07 12.20 -15.22
N GLY A 90 -7.79 12.63 -15.19
CA GLY A 90 -7.39 13.97 -14.79
C GLY A 90 -7.29 14.22 -13.27
N ARG A 91 -7.46 13.20 -12.42
CA ARG A 91 -7.31 13.35 -10.96
C ARG A 91 -5.86 13.60 -10.59
N ALA A 92 -5.64 14.49 -9.61
CA ALA A 92 -4.30 14.78 -9.11
C ALA A 92 -3.66 13.56 -8.45
N MET A 93 -2.40 13.33 -8.79
CA MET A 93 -1.56 12.33 -8.14
C MET A 93 -0.61 13.03 -7.18
N LEU A 94 -0.72 12.67 -5.90
CA LEU A 94 -0.02 13.35 -4.83
C LEU A 94 1.26 12.62 -4.44
N LEU A 95 2.29 13.40 -4.18
CA LEU A 95 3.48 13.00 -3.42
C LEU A 95 3.55 13.85 -2.16
N LEU A 96 3.50 13.21 -1.01
CA LEU A 96 3.67 13.85 0.28
C LEU A 96 5.14 13.78 0.70
N THR A 97 5.63 14.85 1.31
CA THR A 97 6.95 14.86 1.96
C THR A 97 6.75 15.26 3.42
N ILE A 98 7.20 14.39 4.33
CA ILE A 98 7.11 14.63 5.78
C ILE A 98 8.52 14.62 6.35
N THR A 99 8.95 15.77 6.87
CA THR A 99 10.26 15.95 7.51
C THR A 99 10.30 17.30 8.23
N ALA A 100 10.97 17.38 9.36
CA ALA A 100 11.25 18.67 10.01
C ALA A 100 12.40 19.38 9.29
N GLU A 101 12.35 20.71 9.21
CA GLU A 101 13.41 21.51 8.55
C GLU A 101 14.66 21.72 9.44
N SER A 102 14.71 21.10 10.62
CA SER A 102 15.79 21.26 11.60
C SER A 102 17.18 20.82 11.14
N GLU A 103 17.24 19.93 10.13
CA GLU A 103 18.50 19.39 9.61
C GLU A 103 18.46 19.31 8.07
N PRO A 104 19.61 19.46 7.38
CA PRO A 104 19.70 19.26 5.95
C PRO A 104 19.24 17.87 5.52
N VAL A 105 18.55 17.78 4.40
CA VAL A 105 18.06 16.49 3.83
C VAL A 105 19.22 15.52 3.58
N THR A 106 20.41 16.02 3.27
CA THR A 106 21.63 15.21 3.04
C THR A 106 22.07 14.41 4.26
N HIS A 107 21.72 14.86 5.47
CA HIS A 107 22.06 14.17 6.72
C HIS A 107 20.99 13.20 7.18
N LYS A 108 19.82 13.21 6.54
CA LYS A 108 18.66 12.37 6.91
C LYS A 108 18.62 11.08 6.14
N LYS A 109 18.00 10.07 6.74
CA LYS A 109 17.57 8.87 6.03
C LYS A 109 16.37 9.21 5.14
N VAL A 110 16.26 8.56 3.98
CA VAL A 110 15.17 8.81 3.04
C VAL A 110 14.38 7.52 2.83
N ILE A 111 13.11 7.58 3.21
CA ILE A 111 12.17 6.46 3.22
C ILE A 111 11.00 6.78 2.29
N TRP A 112 10.75 5.91 1.33
CA TRP A 112 9.61 6.03 0.43
C TRP A 112 8.54 5.00 0.75
N LEU A 113 7.28 5.42 0.67
CA LEU A 113 6.10 4.58 0.87
C LEU A 113 5.15 4.76 -0.32
N MET A 114 4.60 3.67 -0.78
CA MET A 114 3.63 3.66 -1.86
C MET A 114 2.42 2.82 -1.46
N PHE A 115 1.21 3.38 -1.65
CA PHE A 115 -0.03 2.76 -1.23
C PHE A 115 -1.05 2.72 -2.36
N ARG A 116 -1.90 1.68 -2.36
CA ARG A 116 -3.09 1.58 -3.20
C ARG A 116 -2.80 1.61 -4.70
N GLN A 117 -1.83 0.81 -5.16
CA GLN A 117 -1.62 0.59 -6.59
C GLN A 117 -2.79 -0.15 -7.24
N HIS A 118 -3.49 -1.00 -6.48
CA HIS A 118 -4.71 -1.66 -6.91
C HIS A 118 -5.90 -1.13 -6.11
N SER A 119 -6.95 -0.73 -6.82
CA SER A 119 -8.06 0.00 -6.23
C SER A 119 -8.94 -0.81 -5.26
N TRP A 120 -8.94 -2.15 -5.30
CA TRP A 120 -9.66 -2.98 -4.32
C TRP A 120 -8.95 -3.06 -2.95
N GLU A 121 -7.65 -2.79 -2.89
CA GLU A 121 -6.79 -2.99 -1.71
C GLU A 121 -6.96 -1.88 -0.65
N ALA A 122 -8.19 -1.64 -0.20
CA ALA A 122 -8.52 -0.54 0.72
C ALA A 122 -7.74 -0.58 2.04
N GLY A 123 -7.31 -1.76 2.49
CA GLY A 123 -6.48 -1.92 3.69
C GLY A 123 -5.17 -1.16 3.61
N SER A 124 -4.56 -1.06 2.43
CA SER A 124 -3.33 -0.28 2.24
C SER A 124 -3.55 1.22 2.44
N SER A 125 -4.72 1.76 2.06
CA SER A 125 -5.05 3.17 2.31
C SER A 125 -5.36 3.45 3.79
N TRP A 126 -5.97 2.51 4.51
CA TRP A 126 -6.13 2.62 5.96
C TRP A 126 -4.76 2.63 6.66
N ALA A 127 -3.83 1.78 6.22
CA ALA A 127 -2.45 1.80 6.72
C ALA A 127 -1.73 3.12 6.38
N CYS A 128 -1.94 3.67 5.18
CA CYS A 128 -1.43 5.00 4.83
C CYS A 128 -1.93 6.08 5.81
N GLU A 129 -3.23 6.11 6.10
CA GLU A 129 -3.80 7.04 7.09
C GLU A 129 -3.13 6.87 8.46
N GLY A 130 -2.94 5.63 8.92
CA GLY A 130 -2.26 5.35 10.19
C GLY A 130 -0.81 5.85 10.22
N ALA A 131 -0.06 5.64 9.14
CA ALA A 131 1.29 6.16 8.99
C ALA A 131 1.32 7.69 9.02
N LEU A 132 0.40 8.36 8.29
CA LEU A 132 0.32 9.81 8.25
C LEU A 132 -0.06 10.41 9.62
N ARG A 133 -1.09 9.86 10.28
CA ARG A 133 -1.50 10.30 11.62
C ARG A 133 -0.39 10.16 12.64
N PHE A 134 0.33 9.04 12.62
CA PHE A 134 1.47 8.83 13.49
C PHE A 134 2.62 9.78 13.16
N LEU A 135 3.07 9.82 11.91
CA LEU A 135 4.20 10.67 11.49
C LEU A 135 3.96 12.17 11.76
N LEU A 136 2.71 12.63 11.69
CA LEU A 136 2.33 14.03 11.92
C LEU A 136 1.85 14.31 13.36
N SER A 137 1.95 13.32 14.26
CA SER A 137 1.57 13.50 15.66
C SER A 137 2.66 14.20 16.49
N ALA A 138 2.27 14.56 17.73
CA ALA A 138 3.19 15.06 18.76
C ALA A 138 3.93 13.93 19.51
N ASP A 139 3.75 12.65 19.13
CA ASP A 139 4.48 11.54 19.72
C ASP A 139 6.00 11.79 19.63
N PRO A 140 6.75 11.67 20.75
CA PRO A 140 8.20 11.97 20.77
C PRO A 140 8.99 11.15 19.73
N VAL A 141 8.59 9.91 19.45
CA VAL A 141 9.23 9.06 18.43
C VAL A 141 8.94 9.63 17.02
N ALA A 142 7.71 10.04 16.74
CA ALA A 142 7.35 10.65 15.46
C ALA A 142 8.10 11.98 15.24
N VAL A 143 8.24 12.79 16.28
CA VAL A 143 9.05 14.03 16.24
C VAL A 143 10.51 13.72 15.92
N GLN A 144 11.10 12.72 16.59
CA GLN A 144 12.47 12.28 16.30
C GLN A 144 12.60 11.75 14.87
N MET A 145 11.64 10.97 14.40
CA MET A 145 11.63 10.44 13.03
C MET A 145 11.64 11.57 12.00
N ARG A 146 10.80 12.60 12.15
CA ARG A 146 10.80 13.78 11.26
C ARG A 146 12.10 14.59 11.28
N ARG A 147 12.81 14.61 12.42
CA ARG A 147 14.13 15.26 12.52
C ARG A 147 15.23 14.49 11.80
N THR A 148 15.19 13.16 11.83
CA THR A 148 16.27 12.28 11.35
C THR A 148 15.99 11.60 10.01
N ALA A 149 14.76 11.72 9.49
CA ALA A 149 14.36 11.13 8.24
C ALA A 149 13.47 12.04 7.38
N VAL A 150 13.47 11.74 6.09
CA VAL A 150 12.53 12.27 5.09
C VAL A 150 11.62 11.13 4.67
N PHE A 151 10.32 11.28 4.86
CA PHE A 151 9.32 10.35 4.36
C PHE A 151 8.71 10.90 3.08
N LYS A 152 8.80 10.15 2.00
CA LYS A 152 8.20 10.43 0.70
C LYS A 152 7.06 9.43 0.48
N ILE A 153 5.82 9.89 0.35
CA ILE A 153 4.65 9.02 0.39
C ILE A 153 3.74 9.28 -0.81
N PHE A 154 3.49 8.23 -1.60
CA PHE A 154 2.38 8.18 -2.54
C PHE A 154 1.16 7.61 -1.82
N PRO A 155 0.21 8.44 -1.37
CA PRO A 155 -0.85 8.00 -0.47
C PRO A 155 -1.94 7.18 -1.17
N LEU A 156 -2.11 7.36 -2.48
CA LEU A 156 -3.08 6.67 -3.30
C LEU A 156 -2.65 6.70 -4.77
N CYS A 157 -2.26 5.54 -5.30
CA CYS A 157 -1.67 5.44 -6.64
C CYS A 157 -2.70 5.28 -7.76
N ASP A 158 -3.91 4.76 -7.48
CA ASP A 158 -5.02 4.63 -8.44
C ASP A 158 -6.29 5.35 -7.96
N PRO A 159 -6.32 6.69 -7.95
CA PRO A 159 -7.52 7.42 -7.55
C PRO A 159 -8.69 7.27 -8.56
N ASP A 160 -8.44 6.93 -9.81
CA ASP A 160 -9.48 6.64 -10.79
C ASP A 160 -10.16 5.31 -10.51
N GLY A 161 -9.40 4.27 -10.26
CA GLY A 161 -9.92 2.97 -9.89
C GLY A 161 -10.73 3.02 -8.59
N VAL A 162 -10.25 3.77 -7.58
CA VAL A 162 -11.01 4.00 -6.34
C VAL A 162 -12.32 4.72 -6.60
N ALA A 163 -12.33 5.75 -7.47
CA ALA A 163 -13.53 6.52 -7.78
C ALA A 163 -14.60 5.70 -8.50
N ARG A 164 -14.20 4.78 -9.39
CA ARG A 164 -15.13 3.92 -10.15
C ARG A 164 -15.48 2.60 -9.44
N GLY A 165 -14.88 2.31 -8.28
CA GLY A 165 -15.04 1.01 -7.61
C GLY A 165 -14.37 -0.14 -8.37
N GLY A 166 -13.28 0.15 -9.07
CA GLY A 166 -12.50 -0.85 -9.81
C GLY A 166 -11.79 -1.83 -8.90
N VAL A 167 -11.25 -2.90 -9.49
CA VAL A 167 -10.53 -3.92 -8.73
C VAL A 167 -9.02 -3.70 -8.85
N ARG A 168 -8.46 -3.76 -10.05
CA ARG A 168 -7.01 -3.86 -10.23
C ARG A 168 -6.41 -2.88 -11.24
N PHE A 169 -7.05 -2.75 -12.39
CA PHE A 169 -6.49 -2.05 -13.53
C PHE A 169 -6.86 -0.56 -13.50
N ASN A 170 -5.98 0.29 -14.06
CA ASN A 170 -6.31 1.71 -14.26
C ASN A 170 -7.46 1.88 -15.30
N ALA A 171 -7.84 3.12 -15.60
CA ALA A 171 -8.93 3.39 -16.51
C ALA A 171 -8.69 2.94 -17.96
N HIS A 172 -7.45 2.65 -18.33
CA HIS A 172 -7.07 2.09 -19.63
C HIS A 172 -6.84 0.57 -19.61
N GLY A 173 -7.12 -0.12 -18.50
CA GLY A 173 -6.98 -1.57 -18.39
C GLY A 173 -5.56 -2.07 -18.09
N PHE A 174 -4.67 -1.21 -17.57
CA PHE A 174 -3.30 -1.58 -17.23
C PHE A 174 -3.13 -1.77 -15.72
N ASP A 175 -2.39 -2.82 -15.34
CA ASP A 175 -2.01 -3.12 -13.97
C ASP A 175 -0.90 -2.17 -13.49
N LEU A 176 -1.17 -1.36 -12.46
CA LEU A 176 -0.23 -0.36 -11.96
C LEU A 176 0.94 -0.93 -11.16
N ASN A 177 0.93 -2.25 -10.86
CA ASN A 177 2.11 -2.96 -10.34
C ASN A 177 2.68 -3.95 -11.37
N ARG A 178 2.53 -3.62 -12.63
CA ARG A 178 3.22 -4.21 -13.79
C ARG A 178 3.76 -3.06 -14.64
N ASN A 179 4.44 -3.40 -15.73
CA ASN A 179 4.92 -2.41 -16.70
C ASN A 179 5.97 -1.38 -16.19
N TRP A 180 6.58 -1.61 -15.03
CA TRP A 180 7.62 -0.69 -14.51
C TRP A 180 8.92 -0.75 -15.31
N ASP A 181 9.07 -1.71 -16.21
CA ASP A 181 10.17 -1.87 -17.17
C ASP A 181 9.84 -1.37 -18.58
N ALA A 182 8.56 -1.07 -18.87
CA ALA A 182 8.07 -0.67 -20.19
C ALA A 182 6.89 0.31 -20.02
N VAL A 183 7.17 1.50 -19.49
CA VAL A 183 6.16 2.51 -19.18
C VAL A 183 5.72 3.22 -20.46
N ASP A 184 4.42 3.26 -20.71
CA ASP A 184 3.77 4.07 -21.74
C ASP A 184 3.00 5.20 -21.04
N GLU A 185 3.46 6.43 -21.19
CA GLU A 185 2.91 7.60 -20.48
C GLU A 185 1.45 7.89 -20.84
N THR A 186 1.03 7.54 -22.06
CA THR A 186 -0.36 7.74 -22.50
C THR A 186 -1.30 6.71 -21.90
N LYS A 187 -0.85 5.46 -21.80
CA LYS A 187 -1.66 4.35 -21.28
C LYS A 187 -1.62 4.23 -19.77
N MET A 188 -0.49 4.61 -19.17
CA MET A 188 -0.19 4.46 -17.76
C MET A 188 0.40 5.74 -17.15
N PRO A 189 -0.29 6.90 -17.26
CA PRO A 189 0.22 8.17 -16.74
C PRO A 189 0.49 8.08 -15.21
N GLU A 190 -0.20 7.19 -14.50
CA GLU A 190 -0.01 6.94 -13.10
C GLU A 190 1.40 6.39 -12.80
N ILE A 191 1.82 5.34 -13.52
CA ILE A 191 3.16 4.77 -13.37
C ILE A 191 4.21 5.79 -13.82
N ALA A 192 3.99 6.43 -14.96
CA ALA A 192 4.93 7.40 -15.54
C ALA A 192 5.25 8.53 -14.55
N ALA A 193 4.22 9.13 -13.94
CA ALA A 193 4.39 10.23 -12.99
C ALA A 193 5.09 9.78 -11.69
N GLN A 194 4.69 8.63 -11.14
CA GLN A 194 5.31 8.08 -9.92
C GLN A 194 6.77 7.70 -10.15
N ARG A 195 7.04 6.96 -11.23
CA ARG A 195 8.39 6.56 -11.61
C ARG A 195 9.27 7.78 -11.87
N LYS A 196 8.78 8.77 -12.61
CA LYS A 196 9.50 10.02 -12.86
C LYS A 196 9.87 10.72 -11.55
N ALA A 197 8.94 10.87 -10.62
CA ALA A 197 9.20 11.54 -9.33
C ALA A 197 10.28 10.81 -8.51
N ILE A 198 10.32 9.48 -8.55
CA ILE A 198 11.36 8.68 -7.87
C ILE A 198 12.70 8.86 -8.58
N LEU A 199 12.74 8.72 -9.91
CA LEU A 199 13.98 8.80 -10.68
C LEU A 199 14.57 10.22 -10.66
N ASP A 200 13.77 11.27 -10.80
CA ASP A 200 14.22 12.66 -10.66
C ASP A 200 14.87 12.92 -9.28
N TRP A 201 14.33 12.29 -8.22
CA TRP A 201 14.93 12.38 -6.88
C TRP A 201 16.32 11.72 -6.85
N VAL A 202 16.45 10.53 -7.40
CA VAL A 202 17.71 9.77 -7.42
C VAL A 202 18.73 10.43 -8.35
N ASP A 203 18.30 10.86 -9.54
CA ASP A 203 19.17 11.46 -10.55
C ASP A 203 19.67 12.87 -10.12
N ALA A 204 18.98 13.51 -9.16
CA ALA A 204 19.50 14.69 -8.47
C ALA A 204 20.56 14.35 -7.37
N GLY A 205 21.10 13.15 -7.35
CA GLY A 205 22.11 12.69 -6.39
C GLY A 205 21.58 12.40 -4.98
N ARG A 206 20.27 12.32 -4.81
CA ARG A 206 19.65 12.10 -3.49
C ARG A 206 19.48 10.61 -3.22
N ARG A 207 19.73 10.22 -1.97
CA ARG A 207 19.64 8.81 -1.56
C ARG A 207 18.20 8.32 -1.43
N VAL A 208 18.02 7.02 -1.55
CA VAL A 208 16.84 6.26 -1.12
C VAL A 208 17.35 5.13 -0.23
N ASP A 209 17.09 5.21 1.07
CA ASP A 209 17.54 4.19 2.02
C ASP A 209 16.61 2.99 2.03
N MET A 210 15.32 3.20 1.80
CA MET A 210 14.32 2.16 1.69
C MET A 210 13.08 2.66 0.94
N PHE A 211 12.50 1.80 0.13
CA PHE A 211 11.20 1.99 -0.51
C PHE A 211 10.30 0.79 -0.18
N VAL A 212 9.05 1.03 0.19
CA VAL A 212 8.05 -0.02 0.42
C VAL A 212 6.77 0.29 -0.34
N SER A 213 6.28 -0.68 -1.12
CA SER A 213 4.93 -0.72 -1.68
C SER A 213 4.06 -1.65 -0.85
N LEU A 214 2.95 -1.12 -0.32
CA LEU A 214 2.02 -1.88 0.51
C LEU A 214 0.77 -2.28 -0.28
N HIS A 215 0.47 -3.56 -0.24
CA HIS A 215 -0.61 -4.22 -0.94
C HIS A 215 -1.51 -5.03 0.00
N ASN A 216 -2.61 -5.56 -0.54
CA ASN A 216 -3.44 -6.55 0.14
C ASN A 216 -3.66 -7.78 -0.74
N THR A 217 -3.62 -8.95 -0.12
CA THR A 217 -4.08 -10.21 -0.71
C THR A 217 -5.24 -10.80 0.09
N GLU A 218 -5.84 -11.86 -0.42
CA GLU A 218 -6.93 -12.56 0.26
C GLU A 218 -6.42 -13.27 1.51
N THR A 219 -5.44 -14.16 1.38
CA THR A 219 -5.08 -15.12 2.43
C THR A 219 -3.63 -15.09 2.91
N ALA A 220 -2.72 -14.44 2.16
CA ALA A 220 -1.30 -14.46 2.47
C ALA A 220 -0.80 -13.13 3.07
N GLU A 221 0.16 -13.22 3.97
CA GLU A 221 0.99 -12.07 4.35
C GLU A 221 2.44 -12.40 4.09
N TYR A 222 3.15 -11.49 3.43
CA TYR A 222 4.56 -11.69 3.16
C TYR A 222 5.31 -10.39 2.90
N LEU A 223 6.62 -10.45 3.07
CA LEU A 223 7.57 -9.47 2.60
C LEU A 223 8.30 -10.03 1.39
N GLU A 224 8.37 -9.26 0.31
CA GLU A 224 9.22 -9.53 -0.85
C GLU A 224 10.27 -8.43 -0.96
N GLY A 225 11.53 -8.81 -0.96
CA GLY A 225 12.67 -7.92 -1.16
C GLY A 225 12.98 -7.69 -2.64
N PRO A 226 13.90 -6.77 -2.94
CA PRO A 226 14.35 -6.54 -4.31
C PRO A 226 15.07 -7.78 -4.87
N PRO A 227 15.23 -7.89 -6.20
CA PRO A 227 16.14 -8.86 -6.77
C PRO A 227 17.53 -8.71 -6.14
N ASP A 228 18.06 -9.77 -5.56
CA ASP A 228 19.28 -9.72 -4.74
C ASP A 228 20.22 -10.89 -5.08
N ALA A 229 20.61 -10.98 -6.37
CA ALA A 229 21.47 -12.06 -6.86
C ALA A 229 22.87 -12.09 -6.20
N ASP A 230 23.33 -10.97 -5.68
CA ASP A 230 24.65 -10.80 -5.02
C ASP A 230 24.54 -10.74 -3.47
N GLY A 231 23.37 -10.97 -2.90
CA GLY A 231 23.12 -10.96 -1.45
C GLY A 231 23.24 -9.57 -0.79
N ARG A 232 23.36 -8.52 -1.58
CA ARG A 232 23.61 -7.14 -1.11
C ARG A 232 22.57 -6.62 -0.12
N TYR A 233 21.31 -7.02 -0.29
CA TYR A 233 20.18 -6.53 0.51
C TYR A 233 19.64 -7.56 1.50
N SER A 234 20.26 -8.74 1.56
CA SER A 234 19.81 -9.83 2.43
C SER A 234 19.73 -9.41 3.89
N ALA A 235 20.76 -8.77 4.44
CA ALA A 235 20.75 -8.32 5.84
C ALA A 235 19.65 -7.27 6.11
N LEU A 236 19.43 -6.34 5.19
CA LEU A 236 18.35 -5.33 5.30
C LEU A 236 16.99 -5.98 5.25
N THR A 237 16.79 -6.94 4.35
CA THR A 237 15.54 -7.71 4.21
C THR A 237 15.23 -8.49 5.49
N GLN A 238 16.20 -9.21 6.04
CA GLN A 238 16.03 -9.99 7.27
C GLN A 238 15.70 -9.09 8.47
N ARG A 239 16.35 -7.94 8.56
CA ARG A 239 16.10 -6.97 9.62
C ARG A 239 14.70 -6.39 9.54
N LEU A 240 14.29 -5.93 8.34
CA LEU A 240 12.93 -5.42 8.11
C LEU A 240 11.90 -6.48 8.44
N PHE A 241 12.10 -7.72 7.98
CA PHE A 241 11.21 -8.84 8.24
C PHE A 241 11.08 -9.15 9.74
N LYS A 242 12.21 -9.21 10.45
CA LYS A 242 12.21 -9.45 11.91
C LYS A 242 11.39 -8.40 12.64
N LEU A 243 11.66 -7.12 12.40
CA LEU A 243 10.98 -6.02 13.08
C LEU A 243 9.49 -5.95 12.73
N LEU A 244 9.11 -6.21 11.46
CA LEU A 244 7.70 -6.30 11.06
C LEU A 244 6.99 -7.46 11.77
N SER A 245 7.65 -8.60 11.91
CA SER A 245 7.08 -9.79 12.53
C SER A 245 6.84 -9.61 14.04
N GLU A 246 7.40 -8.61 14.68
CA GLU A 246 7.12 -8.23 16.07
C GLU A 246 5.75 -7.52 16.22
N SER A 247 5.24 -6.91 15.14
CA SER A 247 3.91 -6.27 15.17
C SER A 247 2.79 -7.29 15.35
N GLN A 248 1.77 -6.91 16.14
CA GLN A 248 0.57 -7.73 16.33
C GLN A 248 -0.30 -7.77 15.07
N THR A 249 -0.13 -6.83 14.17
CA THR A 249 -0.94 -6.67 12.96
C THR A 249 -0.22 -7.16 11.69
N PHE A 250 0.87 -7.94 11.84
CA PHE A 250 1.55 -8.61 10.75
C PHE A 250 1.95 -10.04 11.13
N ALA A 251 1.48 -11.02 10.38
CA ALA A 251 1.72 -12.45 10.60
C ALA A 251 2.12 -13.12 9.27
N PRO A 252 3.40 -13.02 8.87
CA PRO A 252 3.84 -13.55 7.58
C PRO A 252 3.67 -15.06 7.49
N THR A 253 3.28 -15.53 6.31
CA THR A 253 3.03 -16.96 6.01
C THR A 253 4.30 -17.77 5.76
N GLY A 254 5.45 -17.12 5.75
CA GLY A 254 6.76 -17.75 5.50
C GLY A 254 7.89 -16.74 5.58
N PRO A 255 9.14 -17.16 5.30
CA PRO A 255 10.28 -16.26 5.27
C PRO A 255 10.14 -15.19 4.18
N PRO A 256 10.94 -14.12 4.25
CA PRO A 256 10.92 -13.10 3.21
C PRO A 256 11.28 -13.71 1.85
N ARG A 257 10.56 -13.26 0.83
CA ARG A 257 10.79 -13.67 -0.56
C ARG A 257 11.77 -12.70 -1.21
N THR A 258 12.45 -13.16 -2.25
CA THR A 258 13.27 -12.32 -3.12
C THR A 258 12.57 -12.23 -4.48
N ALA A 259 12.35 -11.01 -4.97
CA ALA A 259 11.78 -10.81 -6.29
C ALA A 259 12.76 -11.28 -7.37
N GLU A 260 12.24 -11.85 -8.45
CA GLU A 260 13.05 -12.14 -9.62
C GLU A 260 13.43 -10.86 -10.37
N ALA A 261 14.54 -10.88 -11.10
CA ALA A 261 14.96 -9.74 -11.91
C ALA A 261 13.98 -9.43 -13.06
N SER A 262 13.25 -10.44 -13.53
CA SER A 262 12.16 -10.31 -14.50
C SER A 262 11.13 -11.41 -14.27
N THR A 263 9.86 -11.06 -14.34
CA THR A 263 8.77 -12.05 -14.21
C THR A 263 8.64 -12.96 -15.42
N THR A 264 9.13 -12.54 -16.58
CA THR A 264 9.09 -13.32 -17.82
C THR A 264 10.22 -12.83 -18.74
N PRO A 265 11.31 -13.59 -18.90
CA PRO A 265 12.37 -13.23 -19.84
C PRO A 265 11.82 -12.99 -21.24
N GLY A 266 12.30 -11.92 -21.89
CA GLY A 266 11.88 -11.55 -23.25
C GLY A 266 10.47 -10.96 -23.38
N ARG A 267 9.74 -10.78 -22.28
CA ARG A 267 8.43 -10.12 -22.28
C ARG A 267 8.48 -8.83 -21.47
N PRO A 268 8.70 -7.65 -22.09
CA PRO A 268 8.62 -6.37 -21.41
C PRO A 268 7.22 -6.10 -20.87
N GLY A 269 7.08 -5.23 -19.90
CA GLY A 269 5.80 -4.86 -19.31
C GLY A 269 5.32 -5.77 -18.18
N ARG A 270 6.18 -6.64 -17.65
CA ARG A 270 5.81 -7.58 -16.57
C ARG A 270 6.43 -7.25 -15.21
N MET A 271 7.39 -6.33 -15.15
CA MET A 271 8.05 -5.99 -13.89
C MET A 271 7.11 -5.22 -12.95
N THR A 272 7.15 -5.62 -11.69
CA THR A 272 6.54 -4.89 -10.57
C THR A 272 7.33 -3.63 -10.26
N VAL A 273 6.80 -2.78 -9.37
CA VAL A 273 7.50 -1.56 -8.92
C VAL A 273 8.88 -1.88 -8.34
N ILE A 274 9.01 -2.92 -7.50
CA ILE A 274 10.28 -3.26 -6.86
C ILE A 274 11.30 -3.79 -7.88
N GLN A 275 10.86 -4.56 -8.85
CA GLN A 275 11.71 -5.07 -9.93
C GLN A 275 12.19 -3.93 -10.85
N GLY A 276 11.27 -3.04 -11.27
CA GLY A 276 11.59 -1.91 -12.14
C GLY A 276 12.56 -0.92 -11.48
N LEU A 277 12.32 -0.55 -10.23
CA LEU A 277 13.22 0.34 -9.49
C LEU A 277 14.59 -0.28 -9.24
N TYR A 278 14.66 -1.58 -9.01
CA TYR A 278 15.94 -2.29 -8.92
C TYR A 278 16.67 -2.29 -10.27
N LYS A 279 15.97 -2.60 -11.37
CA LYS A 279 16.54 -2.57 -12.73
C LYS A 279 17.11 -1.19 -13.05
N ASP A 280 16.36 -0.13 -12.77
CA ASP A 280 16.73 1.24 -13.15
C ASP A 280 17.90 1.80 -12.33
N ARG A 281 17.87 1.65 -11.01
CA ARG A 281 18.78 2.34 -10.09
C ARG A 281 19.25 1.48 -8.90
N ARG A 282 19.05 0.17 -8.93
CA ARG A 282 19.39 -0.74 -7.82
C ARG A 282 18.81 -0.30 -6.48
N LEU A 283 17.58 0.21 -6.49
CA LEU A 283 16.96 0.70 -5.27
C LEU A 283 16.58 -0.44 -4.32
N ARG A 284 16.64 -0.15 -3.02
CA ARG A 284 16.22 -1.02 -1.92
C ARG A 284 14.70 -1.00 -1.78
N ALA A 285 14.00 -1.60 -2.75
CA ALA A 285 12.55 -1.58 -2.85
C ALA A 285 11.96 -2.91 -2.39
N PHE A 286 10.95 -2.83 -1.52
CA PHE A 286 10.25 -3.97 -0.92
C PHE A 286 8.77 -3.90 -1.24
N LEU A 287 8.13 -5.05 -1.28
CA LEU A 287 6.69 -5.20 -1.36
C LEU A 287 6.21 -5.93 -0.11
N ILE A 288 5.16 -5.41 0.50
CA ILE A 288 4.48 -6.06 1.62
C ILE A 288 3.04 -6.34 1.21
N GLU A 289 2.61 -7.57 1.41
CA GLU A 289 1.22 -7.98 1.28
C GLU A 289 0.61 -8.25 2.64
N GLN A 290 -0.57 -7.69 2.88
CA GLN A 290 -1.37 -7.97 4.06
C GLN A 290 -2.64 -8.71 3.68
N ARG A 291 -2.99 -9.76 4.42
CA ARG A 291 -4.23 -10.51 4.20
C ARG A 291 -5.48 -9.73 4.60
N ILE A 292 -6.59 -10.05 3.98
CA ILE A 292 -7.92 -9.54 4.36
C ILE A 292 -8.76 -10.57 5.13
N THR A 293 -8.39 -11.85 5.10
CA THR A 293 -9.02 -12.94 5.86
C THR A 293 -8.66 -12.91 7.34
N VAL A 294 -9.07 -13.94 8.09
CA VAL A 294 -8.74 -14.09 9.50
C VAL A 294 -7.23 -14.01 9.71
N HIS A 295 -6.82 -13.05 10.52
CA HIS A 295 -5.42 -12.81 10.84
C HIS A 295 -4.98 -13.69 12.01
N PRO A 296 -3.89 -14.49 11.91
CA PRO A 296 -3.51 -15.46 12.92
C PRO A 296 -3.27 -14.88 14.31
N LYS A 297 -2.71 -13.68 14.41
CA LYS A 297 -2.45 -13.03 15.71
C LYS A 297 -3.68 -12.33 16.29
N LEU A 298 -4.64 -11.93 15.45
CA LEU A 298 -5.85 -11.23 15.89
C LEU A 298 -7.02 -12.19 16.13
N GLY A 299 -7.01 -13.40 15.53
CA GLY A 299 -8.12 -14.36 15.60
C GLY A 299 -9.38 -13.91 14.85
N ARG A 300 -9.31 -12.83 14.06
CA ARG A 300 -10.41 -12.23 13.28
C ARG A 300 -9.89 -11.51 12.05
N GLN A 301 -10.78 -11.09 11.17
CA GLN A 301 -10.41 -10.20 10.07
C GLN A 301 -9.90 -8.86 10.62
N PRO A 302 -8.83 -8.28 10.03
CA PRO A 302 -8.32 -6.97 10.42
C PRO A 302 -9.33 -5.85 10.18
N THR A 303 -9.61 -5.06 11.20
CA THR A 303 -10.47 -3.88 11.11
C THR A 303 -9.71 -2.66 10.54
N PRO A 304 -10.40 -1.56 10.23
CA PRO A 304 -9.75 -0.29 9.92
C PRO A 304 -8.73 0.16 10.99
N GLU A 305 -9.05 -0.02 12.27
CA GLU A 305 -8.18 0.34 13.40
C GLU A 305 -6.90 -0.50 13.42
N ASP A 306 -6.98 -1.80 13.14
CA ASP A 306 -5.80 -2.66 13.02
C ASP A 306 -4.90 -2.20 11.85
N ARG A 307 -5.50 -1.76 10.75
CA ARG A 307 -4.77 -1.22 9.60
C ARG A 307 -4.11 0.13 9.91
N LEU A 308 -4.80 1.01 10.63
CA LEU A 308 -4.22 2.26 11.14
C LEU A 308 -3.00 1.97 12.02
N GLN A 309 -3.13 1.03 12.96
CA GLN A 309 -2.02 0.61 13.83
C GLN A 309 -0.85 0.05 13.01
N PHE A 310 -1.14 -0.83 12.06
CA PHE A 310 -0.10 -1.36 11.17
C PHE A 310 0.64 -0.25 10.40
N GLY A 311 -0.06 0.76 9.93
CA GLY A 311 0.57 1.89 9.23
C GLY A 311 1.57 2.66 10.11
N ALA A 312 1.20 2.92 11.36
CA ALA A 312 2.09 3.53 12.35
C ALA A 312 3.31 2.63 12.64
N ASP A 313 3.09 1.33 12.81
CA ASP A 313 4.14 0.35 13.06
C ASP A 313 5.08 0.21 11.85
N LEU A 314 4.54 0.20 10.64
CA LEU A 314 5.33 0.16 9.41
C LEU A 314 6.28 1.35 9.32
N ALA A 315 5.79 2.57 9.56
CA ALA A 315 6.63 3.77 9.54
C ALA A 315 7.77 3.69 10.57
N ARG A 316 7.46 3.28 11.82
CA ARG A 316 8.46 3.06 12.88
C ARG A 316 9.48 1.99 12.49
N THR A 317 8.99 0.87 11.96
CA THR A 317 9.84 -0.27 11.58
C THR A 317 10.80 0.10 10.46
N MET A 318 10.34 0.77 9.41
CA MET A 318 11.20 1.21 8.33
C MET A 318 12.28 2.16 8.84
N TRP A 319 11.91 3.14 9.67
CA TRP A 319 12.87 4.06 10.27
C TRP A 319 13.91 3.33 11.12
N LYS A 320 13.50 2.45 12.04
CA LYS A 320 14.42 1.62 12.83
C LYS A 320 15.35 0.78 11.94
N THR A 321 14.82 0.22 10.86
CA THR A 321 15.60 -0.62 9.95
C THR A 321 16.75 0.12 9.29
N VAL A 322 16.57 1.40 8.96
CA VAL A 322 17.59 2.19 8.23
C VAL A 322 18.48 3.04 9.15
N THR A 323 18.12 3.18 10.44
CA THR A 323 18.86 4.03 11.41
C THR A 323 19.70 3.25 12.40
N GLN A 324 19.39 2.01 12.63
CA GLN A 324 20.16 1.09 13.49
C GLN A 324 21.00 0.12 12.67
#